data_545a8584ab24f227e9abd5a01d226716
#
_entry.id   545a8584ab24f227e9abd5a01d226716
#
_cell.length_a   1.000
_cell.length_b   1.000
_cell.length_c   1.000
_cell.angle_alpha   90.00
_cell.angle_beta   90.00
_cell.angle_gamma   90.00
#
_symmetry.space_group_name_H-M   'P 1'
#
loop_
_entity.id
_entity.type
_entity.pdbx_description
1 polymer ?
#
loop_
_entity_poly.entity_id
_entity_poly.type
_entity_poly.pdbx_seq_one_letter_code
_entity_poly.pdbx_strand_id
1 'polypeptide(L)'
;DNNEGNPLGNFAFTFSTGASIDTMEVSGTLLEASDLEPIKGMLVGLHSNLNDSAFTKLPFDRVARTDSRGHFTIRGIAPGKYRIFGLMDADQNFFYNQKGEAVAFNDSLIIPRFEERIRQDTAWVDSLTIDTIVEQKYTYFLPDNIVLRSFKKPSVSQYLVKSERLTPNKFSLYFSAPADSLPVLKGLNFDEKDAFVIEKTFRNDTIHYWIRDSLLYQQDTLTLSLNYLYTDTLNQLVPRTDTLRLAAKKVKKEEPKK
;
A
#
# COMPACT_ATOMS: atom_id res chain seq x y z
N ASP A 1 -23.21 -17.46 19.11
CA ASP A 1 -22.68 -18.81 19.31
C ASP A 1 -23.84 -19.81 19.27
N ASN A 2 -23.62 -20.96 18.63
CA ASN A 2 -24.53 -22.08 18.76
C ASN A 2 -24.20 -22.87 20.06
N ASN A 3 -25.00 -23.90 20.36
CA ASN A 3 -24.77 -24.76 21.55
C ASN A 3 -23.41 -25.46 21.58
N GLU A 4 -22.65 -25.43 20.49
CA GLU A 4 -21.31 -26.00 20.35
C GLU A 4 -20.18 -24.95 20.49
N GLY A 5 -20.53 -23.70 20.80
CA GLY A 5 -19.58 -22.59 20.99
C GLY A 5 -18.96 -22.06 19.70
N ASN A 6 -19.49 -22.44 18.53
CA ASN A 6 -18.98 -21.92 17.26
C ASN A 6 -19.45 -20.47 17.08
N PRO A 7 -18.54 -19.52 16.75
CA PRO A 7 -18.92 -18.13 16.52
C PRO A 7 -19.81 -18.03 15.27
N LEU A 8 -20.82 -17.18 15.32
CA LEU A 8 -21.58 -16.77 14.16
C LEU A 8 -20.68 -15.91 13.27
N GLY A 9 -20.13 -16.51 12.23
CA GLY A 9 -19.33 -15.79 11.25
C GLY A 9 -20.21 -14.85 10.42
N ASN A 10 -19.75 -13.62 10.21
CA ASN A 10 -20.40 -12.62 9.34
C ASN A 10 -21.88 -12.31 9.67
N PHE A 11 -22.26 -12.40 10.95
CA PHE A 11 -23.61 -12.01 11.37
C PHE A 11 -23.72 -10.47 11.36
N ALA A 12 -24.66 -9.96 10.59
CA ALA A 12 -25.00 -8.54 10.56
C ALA A 12 -26.50 -8.36 10.84
N PHE A 13 -26.82 -7.49 11.78
CA PHE A 13 -28.19 -7.08 12.07
C PHE A 13 -28.38 -5.61 11.71
N THR A 14 -29.25 -5.34 10.74
CA THR A 14 -29.54 -3.98 10.30
C THR A 14 -30.81 -3.47 10.97
N PHE A 15 -30.71 -2.30 11.60
CA PHE A 15 -31.85 -1.59 12.19
C PHE A 15 -31.80 -0.13 11.79
N SER A 16 -32.94 0.55 11.85
CA SER A 16 -33.05 1.98 11.63
C SER A 16 -33.54 2.68 12.90
N THR A 17 -32.99 3.86 13.17
CA THR A 17 -33.51 4.79 14.19
C THR A 17 -34.47 5.81 13.58
N GLY A 18 -34.68 5.78 12.24
CA GLY A 18 -35.58 6.64 11.48
C GLY A 18 -36.81 5.92 10.96
N ALA A 19 -37.64 6.64 10.21
CA ALA A 19 -38.88 6.13 9.63
C ALA A 19 -38.65 5.17 8.44
N SER A 20 -37.47 5.08 7.89
CA SER A 20 -37.11 4.23 6.76
C SER A 20 -35.86 3.43 7.04
N ILE A 21 -35.78 2.23 6.44
CA ILE A 21 -34.59 1.38 6.48
C ILE A 21 -33.94 1.44 5.10
N ASP A 22 -32.64 1.66 5.06
CA ASP A 22 -31.86 1.56 3.84
C ASP A 22 -31.74 0.08 3.46
N THR A 23 -32.25 -0.29 2.29
CA THR A 23 -32.38 -1.68 1.88
C THR A 23 -31.55 -2.07 0.68
N MET A 24 -30.89 -1.10 0.03
CA MET A 24 -30.10 -1.40 -1.16
C MET A 24 -28.82 -2.16 -0.80
N GLU A 25 -28.36 -2.95 -1.74
CA GLU A 25 -27.09 -3.66 -1.64
C GLU A 25 -26.28 -3.57 -2.94
N VAL A 26 -24.98 -3.74 -2.80
CA VAL A 26 -24.05 -3.89 -3.92
C VAL A 26 -23.12 -5.06 -3.63
N SER A 27 -22.73 -5.76 -4.67
CA SER A 27 -21.84 -6.92 -4.51
C SER A 27 -20.77 -6.99 -5.60
N GLY A 28 -19.78 -7.81 -5.35
CA GLY A 28 -18.68 -7.99 -6.28
C GLY A 28 -17.62 -8.94 -5.77
N THR A 29 -16.46 -8.87 -6.40
CA THR A 29 -15.31 -9.73 -6.10
C THR A 29 -14.06 -8.89 -5.93
N LEU A 30 -13.24 -9.24 -4.95
CA LEU A 30 -11.96 -8.62 -4.67
C LEU A 30 -10.84 -9.64 -4.88
N LEU A 31 -9.91 -9.30 -5.75
CA LEU A 31 -8.80 -10.13 -6.19
C LEU A 31 -7.46 -9.45 -5.91
N GLU A 32 -6.40 -10.22 -5.75
CA GLU A 32 -5.03 -9.70 -5.76
C GLU A 32 -4.68 -9.20 -7.17
N ALA A 33 -4.04 -8.04 -7.28
CA ALA A 33 -3.71 -7.44 -8.57
C ALA A 33 -2.61 -8.18 -9.35
N SER A 34 -1.74 -8.92 -8.65
CA SER A 34 -0.57 -9.58 -9.23
C SER A 34 -0.90 -10.90 -9.95
N ASP A 35 -1.84 -11.69 -9.41
CA ASP A 35 -2.15 -13.05 -9.85
C ASP A 35 -3.65 -13.32 -10.02
N LEU A 36 -4.50 -12.35 -9.64
CA LEU A 36 -5.96 -12.42 -9.68
C LEU A 36 -6.55 -13.49 -8.74
N GLU A 37 -5.80 -13.92 -7.74
CA GLU A 37 -6.32 -14.82 -6.73
C GLU A 37 -7.30 -14.09 -5.78
N PRO A 38 -8.36 -14.77 -5.30
CA PRO A 38 -9.34 -14.19 -4.41
C PRO A 38 -8.76 -13.90 -3.02
N ILE A 39 -9.06 -12.74 -2.47
CA ILE A 39 -8.60 -12.34 -1.13
C ILE A 39 -9.73 -12.51 -0.12
N LYS A 40 -9.48 -13.32 0.92
CA LYS A 40 -10.40 -13.53 2.04
C LYS A 40 -10.17 -12.52 3.16
N GLY A 41 -11.26 -12.03 3.77
CA GLY A 41 -11.22 -11.24 5.01
C GLY A 41 -10.87 -9.77 4.83
N MET A 42 -10.63 -9.31 3.60
CA MET A 42 -10.37 -7.91 3.31
C MET A 42 -11.64 -7.07 3.49
N LEU A 43 -11.53 -5.93 4.13
CA LEU A 43 -12.63 -5.00 4.30
C LEU A 43 -12.94 -4.31 2.97
N VAL A 44 -14.20 -4.29 2.58
CA VAL A 44 -14.68 -3.49 1.44
C VAL A 44 -15.69 -2.48 1.96
N GLY A 45 -15.46 -1.21 1.64
CA GLY A 45 -16.28 -0.12 2.18
C GLY A 45 -16.70 0.89 1.14
N LEU A 46 -17.77 1.60 1.46
CA LEU A 46 -18.34 2.69 0.68
C LEU A 46 -18.16 4.02 1.40
N HIS A 47 -17.87 5.06 0.63
CA HIS A 47 -17.92 6.47 1.06
C HIS A 47 -18.95 7.23 0.25
N SER A 48 -19.87 7.90 0.92
CA SER A 48 -20.77 8.91 0.34
C SER A 48 -20.05 10.24 0.09
N ASN A 49 -19.00 10.51 0.86
CA ASN A 49 -18.09 11.62 0.61
C ASN A 49 -17.18 11.27 -0.58
N LEU A 50 -17.38 11.97 -1.71
CA LEU A 50 -16.68 11.71 -2.95
C LEU A 50 -15.27 12.32 -3.04
N ASN A 51 -14.81 13.04 -2.00
CA ASN A 51 -13.45 13.58 -1.95
C ASN A 51 -12.42 12.46 -1.83
N ASP A 52 -11.32 12.58 -2.55
CA ASP A 52 -10.21 11.60 -2.51
C ASP A 52 -9.61 11.44 -1.10
N SER A 53 -9.65 12.50 -0.30
CA SER A 53 -9.16 12.45 1.08
C SER A 53 -10.07 11.71 2.06
N ALA A 54 -11.30 11.34 1.68
CA ALA A 54 -12.21 10.62 2.56
C ALA A 54 -11.62 9.28 2.98
N PHE A 55 -11.06 8.54 2.05
CA PHE A 55 -10.44 7.22 2.30
C PHE A 55 -9.30 7.26 3.34
N THR A 56 -8.62 8.40 3.49
CA THR A 56 -7.48 8.55 4.41
C THR A 56 -7.83 9.28 5.71
N LYS A 57 -9.04 9.80 5.85
CA LYS A 57 -9.42 10.67 6.98
C LYS A 57 -10.72 10.27 7.67
N LEU A 58 -11.57 9.52 7.00
CA LEU A 58 -12.90 9.19 7.48
C LEU A 58 -13.09 7.67 7.47
N PRO A 59 -13.77 7.11 8.46
CA PRO A 59 -14.18 5.72 8.41
C PRO A 59 -15.22 5.51 7.31
N PHE A 60 -15.32 4.28 6.81
CA PHE A 60 -16.33 3.92 5.83
C PHE A 60 -17.76 4.10 6.37
N ASP A 61 -18.70 4.51 5.51
CA ASP A 61 -20.12 4.62 5.86
C ASP A 61 -20.78 3.24 5.96
N ARG A 62 -20.40 2.31 5.10
CA ARG A 62 -20.88 0.93 5.09
C ARG A 62 -19.74 0.01 4.69
N VAL A 63 -19.69 -1.18 5.29
CA VAL A 63 -18.62 -2.15 5.09
C VAL A 63 -19.14 -3.57 4.96
N ALA A 64 -18.37 -4.40 4.27
CA ALA A 64 -18.46 -5.85 4.28
C ALA A 64 -17.05 -6.45 4.28
N ARG A 65 -16.92 -7.73 4.63
CA ARG A 65 -15.67 -8.48 4.47
C ARG A 65 -15.81 -9.51 3.36
N THR A 66 -14.74 -9.72 2.63
CA THR A 66 -14.69 -10.73 1.58
C THR A 66 -14.68 -12.14 2.17
N ASP A 67 -15.38 -13.06 1.51
CA ASP A 67 -15.37 -14.48 1.82
C ASP A 67 -14.13 -15.22 1.25
N SER A 68 -14.11 -16.55 1.34
CA SER A 68 -13.01 -17.38 0.83
C SER A 68 -12.83 -17.35 -0.69
N ARG A 69 -13.84 -16.87 -1.42
CA ARG A 69 -13.83 -16.71 -2.88
C ARG A 69 -13.62 -15.25 -3.29
N GLY A 70 -13.29 -14.39 -2.32
CA GLY A 70 -13.16 -12.95 -2.56
C GLY A 70 -14.48 -12.20 -2.77
N HIS A 71 -15.64 -12.86 -2.60
CA HIS A 71 -16.93 -12.20 -2.76
C HIS A 71 -17.25 -11.32 -1.57
N PHE A 72 -17.86 -10.17 -1.85
CA PHE A 72 -18.42 -9.28 -0.85
C PHE A 72 -19.82 -8.83 -1.21
N THR A 73 -20.63 -8.53 -0.20
CA THR A 73 -21.95 -7.93 -0.35
C THR A 73 -22.12 -6.88 0.74
N ILE A 74 -22.20 -5.61 0.35
CA ILE A 74 -22.44 -4.49 1.25
C ILE A 74 -23.94 -4.22 1.25
N ARG A 75 -24.56 -4.25 2.43
CA ARG A 75 -25.99 -4.08 2.64
C ARG A 75 -26.34 -2.82 3.41
N GLY A 76 -27.63 -2.45 3.40
CA GLY A 76 -28.11 -1.29 4.15
C GLY A 76 -27.64 0.02 3.56
N ILE A 77 -27.63 0.14 2.25
CA ILE A 77 -27.13 1.32 1.54
C ILE A 77 -28.32 2.23 1.19
N ALA A 78 -28.17 3.53 1.50
CA ALA A 78 -29.13 4.55 1.06
C ALA A 78 -29.00 4.82 -0.45
N PRO A 79 -30.05 5.33 -1.10
CA PRO A 79 -29.91 5.85 -2.46
C PRO A 79 -28.88 6.96 -2.53
N GLY A 80 -27.96 6.87 -3.50
CA GLY A 80 -26.88 7.87 -3.60
C GLY A 80 -25.77 7.46 -4.55
N LYS A 81 -24.69 8.25 -4.52
CA LYS A 81 -23.45 7.97 -5.27
C LYS A 81 -22.34 7.70 -4.27
N TYR A 82 -21.57 6.67 -4.49
CA TYR A 82 -20.54 6.23 -3.58
C TYR A 82 -19.22 5.97 -4.30
N ARG A 83 -18.12 6.17 -3.60
CA ARG A 83 -16.83 5.58 -3.93
C ARG A 83 -16.66 4.27 -3.18
N ILE A 84 -16.06 3.28 -3.82
CA ILE A 84 -15.80 1.96 -3.23
C ILE A 84 -14.31 1.72 -3.10
N PHE A 85 -13.90 1.20 -1.94
CA PHE A 85 -12.52 0.86 -1.64
C PHE A 85 -12.45 -0.49 -0.93
N GLY A 86 -11.33 -1.20 -1.16
CA GLY A 86 -10.91 -2.32 -0.34
C GLY A 86 -9.75 -1.88 0.56
N LEU A 87 -9.69 -2.41 1.77
CA LEU A 87 -8.67 -2.11 2.75
C LEU A 87 -8.32 -3.35 3.57
N MET A 88 -7.03 -3.72 3.60
CA MET A 88 -6.53 -4.68 4.57
C MET A 88 -6.23 -3.94 5.88
N ASP A 89 -7.30 -3.60 6.57
CA ASP A 89 -7.33 -2.79 7.80
C ASP A 89 -6.71 -3.58 8.97
N ALA A 90 -5.47 -3.27 9.30
CA ALA A 90 -4.69 -3.98 10.31
C ALA A 90 -5.03 -3.53 11.74
N ASP A 91 -5.38 -2.27 11.94
CA ASP A 91 -5.67 -1.67 13.24
C ASP A 91 -7.18 -1.46 13.51
N GLN A 92 -8.04 -1.85 12.57
CA GLN A 92 -9.51 -1.83 12.66
C GLN A 92 -10.10 -0.43 12.87
N ASN A 93 -9.48 0.56 12.26
CA ASN A 93 -9.93 1.95 12.32
C ASN A 93 -10.86 2.36 11.18
N PHE A 94 -11.04 1.49 10.18
CA PHE A 94 -11.93 1.63 9.02
C PHE A 94 -11.57 2.76 8.06
N PHE A 95 -10.31 3.22 8.05
CA PHE A 95 -9.76 4.15 7.06
C PHE A 95 -8.28 3.86 6.80
N TYR A 96 -7.78 4.25 5.63
CA TYR A 96 -6.38 4.02 5.26
C TYR A 96 -5.45 5.02 5.96
N ASN A 97 -4.60 4.54 6.85
CA ASN A 97 -3.64 5.35 7.61
C ASN A 97 -2.20 4.81 7.55
N GLN A 98 -2.00 3.56 7.18
CA GLN A 98 -0.69 2.93 7.16
C GLN A 98 -0.27 2.55 5.74
N LYS A 99 0.93 2.96 5.33
CA LYS A 99 1.49 2.60 4.00
C LYS A 99 1.66 1.09 3.79
N GLY A 100 1.64 0.31 4.87
CA GLY A 100 1.75 -1.14 4.86
C GLY A 100 0.45 -1.86 4.54
N GLU A 101 -0.70 -1.19 4.57
CA GLU A 101 -2.01 -1.76 4.27
C GLU A 101 -2.20 -1.94 2.77
N ALA A 102 -2.72 -3.10 2.37
CA ALA A 102 -3.12 -3.31 1.00
C ALA A 102 -4.45 -2.59 0.73
N VAL A 103 -4.56 -2.00 -0.44
CA VAL A 103 -5.72 -1.21 -0.86
C VAL A 103 -6.26 -1.68 -2.19
N ALA A 104 -7.55 -1.48 -2.41
CA ALA A 104 -8.20 -1.66 -3.70
C ALA A 104 -9.17 -0.52 -3.94
N PHE A 105 -9.40 -0.12 -5.18
CA PHE A 105 -10.39 0.89 -5.53
C PHE A 105 -10.93 0.70 -6.93
N ASN A 106 -12.04 1.39 -7.20
CA ASN A 106 -12.61 1.53 -8.52
C ASN A 106 -12.85 3.01 -8.78
N ASP A 107 -12.40 3.51 -9.92
CA ASP A 107 -12.56 4.92 -10.32
C ASP A 107 -14.02 5.30 -10.63
N SER A 108 -14.85 4.30 -11.00
CA SER A 108 -16.26 4.50 -11.29
C SER A 108 -17.06 4.70 -10.01
N LEU A 109 -17.99 5.65 -10.04
CA LEU A 109 -18.96 5.82 -8.96
C LEU A 109 -19.92 4.65 -8.91
N ILE A 110 -20.20 4.17 -7.72
CA ILE A 110 -21.18 3.14 -7.44
C ILE A 110 -22.54 3.83 -7.18
N ILE A 111 -23.53 3.46 -7.94
CA ILE A 111 -24.92 3.94 -7.79
C ILE A 111 -25.79 2.73 -7.53
N PRO A 112 -26.13 2.44 -6.26
CA PRO A 112 -27.01 1.35 -5.91
C PRO A 112 -28.38 1.52 -6.54
N ARG A 113 -28.92 0.45 -7.11
CA ARG A 113 -30.27 0.38 -7.70
C ARG A 113 -30.82 -1.00 -7.53
N PHE A 114 -32.11 -1.18 -7.78
CA PHE A 114 -32.75 -2.48 -7.80
C PHE A 114 -33.63 -2.63 -9.04
N GLU A 115 -33.93 -3.89 -9.39
CA GLU A 115 -34.84 -4.30 -10.44
C GLU A 115 -35.75 -5.38 -9.88
N GLU A 116 -37.02 -5.40 -10.28
CA GLU A 116 -37.88 -6.54 -10.03
C GLU A 116 -37.60 -7.61 -11.07
N ARG A 117 -37.32 -8.81 -10.60
CA ARG A 117 -37.13 -10.01 -11.45
C ARG A 117 -38.06 -11.11 -11.02
N ILE A 118 -38.30 -12.05 -11.93
CA ILE A 118 -39.10 -13.23 -11.70
C ILE A 118 -38.18 -14.44 -11.68
N ARG A 119 -38.29 -15.28 -10.67
CA ARG A 119 -37.66 -16.59 -10.63
C ARG A 119 -38.73 -17.69 -10.57
N GLN A 120 -38.36 -18.84 -11.12
CA GLN A 120 -39.18 -20.02 -11.00
C GLN A 120 -38.71 -20.85 -9.81
N ASP A 121 -39.55 -21.00 -8.81
CA ASP A 121 -39.32 -21.84 -7.65
C ASP A 121 -40.08 -23.15 -7.82
N THR A 122 -39.37 -24.27 -7.63
CA THR A 122 -39.99 -25.61 -7.74
C THR A 122 -40.42 -26.04 -6.34
N ALA A 123 -41.73 -26.26 -6.19
CA ALA A 123 -42.29 -26.90 -5.00
C ALA A 123 -42.25 -28.42 -5.19
N TRP A 124 -41.83 -29.14 -4.15
CA TRP A 124 -41.70 -30.60 -4.17
C TRP A 124 -42.72 -31.25 -3.23
N VAL A 125 -43.36 -32.31 -3.67
CA VAL A 125 -44.22 -33.15 -2.82
C VAL A 125 -43.36 -34.05 -1.95
N ASP A 126 -42.32 -34.61 -2.55
CA ASP A 126 -41.31 -35.46 -1.91
C ASP A 126 -39.96 -35.27 -2.59
N SER A 127 -38.94 -36.01 -2.18
CA SER A 127 -37.56 -35.89 -2.69
C SER A 127 -37.39 -36.14 -4.20
N LEU A 128 -38.43 -36.68 -4.89
CA LEU A 128 -38.37 -37.12 -6.28
C LEU A 128 -39.50 -36.55 -7.14
N THR A 129 -40.59 -36.04 -6.53
CA THR A 129 -41.78 -35.61 -7.21
C THR A 129 -41.99 -34.10 -7.11
N ILE A 130 -42.00 -33.43 -8.25
CA ILE A 130 -42.33 -32.01 -8.34
C ILE A 130 -43.83 -31.84 -8.23
N ASP A 131 -44.29 -30.97 -7.32
CA ASP A 131 -45.70 -30.59 -7.19
C ASP A 131 -46.06 -29.53 -8.22
N THR A 132 -45.35 -28.40 -8.17
CA THR A 132 -45.63 -27.29 -9.07
C THR A 132 -44.43 -26.39 -9.24
N ILE A 133 -44.41 -25.62 -10.31
CA ILE A 133 -43.47 -24.54 -10.55
C ILE A 133 -44.20 -23.22 -10.37
N VAL A 134 -43.77 -22.43 -9.40
CA VAL A 134 -44.38 -21.13 -9.07
C VAL A 134 -43.46 -20.01 -9.49
N GLU A 135 -43.98 -19.04 -10.20
CA GLU A 135 -43.25 -17.82 -10.50
C GLU A 135 -43.34 -16.87 -9.31
N GLN A 136 -42.16 -16.54 -8.74
CA GLN A 136 -42.03 -15.61 -7.61
C GLN A 136 -41.29 -14.36 -8.02
N LYS A 137 -41.88 -13.18 -7.77
CA LYS A 137 -41.19 -11.90 -7.92
C LYS A 137 -40.21 -11.72 -6.79
N TYR A 138 -39.00 -11.23 -7.11
CA TYR A 138 -38.00 -10.87 -6.14
C TYR A 138 -37.27 -9.61 -6.55
N THR A 139 -36.70 -8.89 -5.56
CA THR A 139 -35.90 -7.70 -5.76
C THR A 139 -34.47 -8.13 -6.07
N TYR A 140 -33.92 -7.66 -7.17
CA TYR A 140 -32.54 -7.88 -7.56
C TYR A 140 -31.75 -6.58 -7.45
N PHE A 141 -30.64 -6.60 -6.70
CA PHE A 141 -29.84 -5.42 -6.44
C PHE A 141 -28.65 -5.32 -7.40
N LEU A 142 -28.31 -4.10 -7.76
CA LEU A 142 -27.24 -3.75 -8.69
C LEU A 142 -26.44 -2.54 -8.16
N PRO A 143 -25.15 -2.44 -8.52
CA PRO A 143 -24.36 -3.40 -9.27
C PRO A 143 -23.98 -4.65 -8.44
N ASP A 144 -23.90 -5.79 -9.12
CA ASP A 144 -23.59 -7.10 -8.54
C ASP A 144 -22.27 -7.69 -9.05
N ASN A 145 -21.58 -6.95 -9.91
CA ASN A 145 -20.40 -7.40 -10.66
C ASN A 145 -19.20 -6.47 -10.48
N ILE A 146 -19.11 -5.81 -9.32
CA ILE A 146 -17.97 -4.92 -9.00
C ILE A 146 -16.71 -5.76 -8.87
N VAL A 147 -15.67 -5.40 -9.61
CA VAL A 147 -14.35 -6.03 -9.48
C VAL A 147 -13.39 -5.04 -8.88
N LEU A 148 -12.80 -5.43 -7.75
CA LEU A 148 -11.73 -4.70 -7.08
C LEU A 148 -10.43 -5.50 -7.18
N ARG A 149 -9.31 -4.80 -7.41
CA ARG A 149 -7.98 -5.38 -7.44
C ARG A 149 -7.13 -4.77 -6.33
N SER A 150 -6.70 -5.63 -5.43
CA SER A 150 -5.88 -5.25 -4.29
C SER A 150 -4.41 -5.17 -4.66
N PHE A 151 -3.76 -4.14 -4.18
CA PHE A 151 -2.31 -4.01 -4.27
C PHE A 151 -1.77 -3.36 -3.00
N LYS A 152 -0.51 -3.63 -2.72
CA LYS A 152 0.23 -2.97 -1.65
C LYS A 152 1.21 -1.98 -2.24
N LYS A 153 1.16 -0.72 -1.80
CA LYS A 153 2.16 0.26 -2.21
C LYS A 153 3.54 -0.18 -1.71
N PRO A 154 4.53 -0.36 -2.58
CA PRO A 154 5.87 -0.70 -2.13
C PRO A 154 6.38 0.38 -1.17
N SER A 155 6.66 -0.01 0.05
CA SER A 155 7.36 0.86 1.00
C SER A 155 8.85 0.69 0.80
N VAL A 156 9.45 1.61 0.09
CA VAL A 156 10.90 1.64 -0.09
C VAL A 156 11.48 2.53 0.98
N SER A 157 12.13 1.92 1.97
CA SER A 157 12.84 2.66 3.01
C SER A 157 14.15 3.20 2.44
N GLN A 158 14.34 4.51 2.51
CA GLN A 158 15.56 5.18 2.08
C GLN A 158 16.50 5.44 3.25
N TYR A 159 17.71 4.91 3.18
CA TYR A 159 18.79 5.12 4.14
C TYR A 159 20.14 4.92 3.49
N LEU A 160 21.20 5.46 4.11
CA LEU A 160 22.57 5.22 3.70
C LEU A 160 22.98 3.80 4.15
N VAL A 161 23.16 2.90 3.18
CA VAL A 161 23.57 1.50 3.44
C VAL A 161 25.03 1.44 3.80
N LYS A 162 25.86 2.18 3.05
CA LYS A 162 27.31 2.09 3.14
C LYS A 162 27.97 3.35 2.57
N SER A 163 29.07 3.74 3.19
CA SER A 163 30.02 4.69 2.64
C SER A 163 31.41 4.07 2.66
N GLU A 164 32.17 4.18 1.60
CA GLU A 164 33.50 3.59 1.52
C GLU A 164 34.45 4.40 0.65
N ARG A 165 35.73 4.40 1.03
CA ARG A 165 36.82 4.97 0.27
C ARG A 165 37.86 3.86 0.02
N LEU A 166 37.64 3.10 -1.07
CA LEU A 166 38.53 1.98 -1.41
C LEU A 166 39.84 2.41 -2.00
N THR A 167 39.86 3.55 -2.68
CA THR A 167 41.07 4.17 -3.27
C THR A 167 41.23 5.61 -2.76
N PRO A 168 42.43 6.16 -2.72
CA PRO A 168 42.65 7.52 -2.24
C PRO A 168 41.85 8.59 -3.01
N ASN A 169 41.67 8.41 -4.31
CA ASN A 169 41.11 9.38 -5.24
C ASN A 169 39.56 9.24 -5.45
N LYS A 170 38.92 8.27 -4.79
CA LYS A 170 37.47 8.04 -4.94
C LYS A 170 36.85 7.55 -3.65
N PHE A 171 35.65 8.07 -3.34
CA PHE A 171 34.75 7.44 -2.36
C PHE A 171 33.35 7.24 -2.95
N SER A 172 32.63 6.32 -2.35
CA SER A 172 31.31 5.91 -2.84
C SER A 172 30.29 5.91 -1.71
N LEU A 173 29.07 6.32 -2.04
CA LEU A 173 27.91 6.28 -1.16
C LEU A 173 26.87 5.35 -1.80
N TYR A 174 26.31 4.46 -1.00
CA TYR A 174 25.30 3.49 -1.42
C TYR A 174 24.03 3.69 -0.60
N PHE A 175 22.91 3.89 -1.27
CA PHE A 175 21.61 4.05 -0.65
C PHE A 175 20.73 2.83 -0.91
N SER A 176 19.81 2.55 -0.01
CA SER A 176 18.87 1.41 -0.09
C SER A 176 17.80 1.59 -1.15
N ALA A 177 17.57 2.81 -1.60
CA ALA A 177 16.48 3.17 -2.50
C ALA A 177 16.88 4.30 -3.45
N PRO A 178 16.20 4.40 -4.60
CA PRO A 178 16.32 5.53 -5.51
C PRO A 178 15.98 6.85 -4.82
N ALA A 179 16.66 7.93 -5.23
CA ALA A 179 16.39 9.29 -4.77
C ALA A 179 16.18 10.25 -5.95
N ASP A 180 15.23 11.17 -5.80
CA ASP A 180 14.98 12.19 -6.83
C ASP A 180 16.08 13.24 -6.90
N SER A 181 16.82 13.45 -5.80
CA SER A 181 17.89 14.42 -5.69
C SER A 181 19.17 13.80 -5.11
N LEU A 182 20.29 14.41 -5.43
CA LEU A 182 21.57 14.05 -4.82
C LEU A 182 21.63 14.54 -3.37
N PRO A 183 22.35 13.81 -2.49
CA PRO A 183 22.63 14.28 -1.14
C PRO A 183 23.53 15.52 -1.19
N VAL A 184 23.35 16.40 -0.21
CA VAL A 184 24.23 17.57 -0.03
C VAL A 184 25.41 17.17 0.84
N LEU A 185 26.61 17.38 0.32
CA LEU A 185 27.85 17.08 0.98
C LEU A 185 28.54 18.38 1.40
N LYS A 186 29.06 18.44 2.65
CA LYS A 186 29.88 19.54 3.15
C LYS A 186 31.13 18.98 3.78
N GLY A 187 32.31 19.46 3.34
CA GLY A 187 33.58 19.13 3.95
C GLY A 187 33.70 19.70 5.38
N LEU A 188 34.23 18.90 6.30
CA LEU A 188 34.52 19.34 7.68
C LEU A 188 35.98 19.53 7.93
N ASN A 189 36.87 18.85 7.19
CA ASN A 189 38.33 19.02 7.26
C ASN A 189 38.94 19.35 5.88
N PHE A 190 38.13 19.76 4.93
CA PHE A 190 38.52 20.20 3.59
C PHE A 190 37.48 21.14 3.00
N ASP A 191 37.82 21.86 1.94
CA ASP A 191 36.89 22.66 1.15
C ASP A 191 36.27 21.76 0.05
N GLU A 192 34.94 21.63 0.03
CA GLU A 192 34.22 20.82 -0.96
C GLU A 192 34.02 21.51 -2.32
N LYS A 193 34.26 22.83 -2.40
CA LYS A 193 34.05 23.60 -3.60
C LYS A 193 34.92 23.08 -4.75
N ASP A 194 34.29 22.67 -5.83
CA ASP A 194 34.95 22.10 -7.01
C ASP A 194 35.87 20.89 -6.74
N ALA A 195 35.76 20.29 -5.55
CA ALA A 195 36.63 19.20 -5.12
C ALA A 195 36.34 17.86 -5.81
N PHE A 196 35.14 17.68 -6.36
CA PHE A 196 34.67 16.39 -6.86
C PHE A 196 34.15 16.41 -8.28
N VAL A 197 34.33 15.28 -8.99
CA VAL A 197 33.52 14.90 -10.13
C VAL A 197 32.56 13.83 -9.65
N ILE A 198 31.27 14.00 -9.91
CA ILE A 198 30.21 13.11 -9.44
C ILE A 198 29.80 12.18 -10.55
N GLU A 199 29.95 10.88 -10.33
CA GLU A 199 29.41 9.80 -11.15
C GLU A 199 28.29 9.12 -10.37
N LYS A 200 27.15 8.93 -11.00
CA LYS A 200 25.96 8.37 -10.34
C LYS A 200 25.19 7.42 -11.23
N THR A 201 24.48 6.48 -10.62
CA THR A 201 23.49 5.66 -11.33
C THR A 201 22.30 6.51 -11.77
N PHE A 202 21.53 6.03 -12.74
CA PHE A 202 20.29 6.68 -13.19
C PHE A 202 19.31 6.90 -12.02
N ARG A 203 19.32 6.01 -11.02
CA ARG A 203 18.41 6.02 -9.86
C ARG A 203 18.95 6.79 -8.66
N ASN A 204 20.14 7.36 -8.74
CA ASN A 204 20.84 8.03 -7.63
C ASN A 204 21.01 7.18 -6.35
N ASP A 205 20.96 5.85 -6.46
CA ASP A 205 21.15 4.92 -5.34
C ASP A 205 22.63 4.57 -5.10
N THR A 206 23.48 4.78 -6.10
CA THR A 206 24.93 4.65 -6.00
C THR A 206 25.58 5.89 -6.56
N ILE A 207 26.42 6.53 -5.76
CA ILE A 207 27.09 7.80 -6.11
C ILE A 207 28.56 7.66 -5.83
N HIS A 208 29.37 7.95 -6.82
CA HIS A 208 30.83 7.98 -6.75
C HIS A 208 31.31 9.41 -6.81
N TYR A 209 32.15 9.80 -5.86
CA TYR A 209 32.80 11.09 -5.81
C TYR A 209 34.28 10.91 -6.14
N TRP A 210 34.68 11.36 -7.31
CA TRP A 210 36.06 11.38 -7.76
C TRP A 210 36.71 12.67 -7.30
N ILE A 211 37.81 12.56 -6.54
CA ILE A 211 38.51 13.69 -5.97
C ILE A 211 39.39 14.28 -7.05
N ARG A 212 39.24 15.58 -7.33
CA ARG A 212 40.06 16.31 -8.32
C ARG A 212 41.39 16.78 -7.78
N ASP A 213 41.42 17.19 -6.50
CA ASP A 213 42.59 17.75 -5.87
C ASP A 213 43.50 16.65 -5.32
N SER A 214 44.76 16.66 -5.76
CA SER A 214 45.79 15.72 -5.32
C SER A 214 46.16 15.87 -3.83
N LEU A 215 46.10 17.07 -3.28
CA LEU A 215 46.31 17.29 -1.85
C LEU A 215 45.20 16.68 -1.01
N LEU A 216 43.98 16.74 -1.50
CA LEU A 216 42.84 16.18 -0.81
C LEU A 216 42.85 14.64 -0.81
N TYR A 217 43.18 13.99 -1.91
CA TYR A 217 43.22 12.53 -1.93
C TYR A 217 44.44 11.92 -1.20
N GLN A 218 45.46 12.72 -0.91
CA GLN A 218 46.62 12.32 -0.05
C GLN A 218 46.25 12.29 1.44
N GLN A 219 45.17 12.95 1.87
CA GLN A 219 44.72 12.89 3.25
C GLN A 219 44.23 11.46 3.60
N ASP A 220 44.74 10.94 4.72
CA ASP A 220 44.38 9.61 5.22
C ASP A 220 42.86 9.46 5.46
N THR A 221 42.25 10.51 6.01
CA THR A 221 40.81 10.49 6.35
C THR A 221 40.13 11.78 5.93
N LEU A 222 39.04 11.65 5.16
CA LEU A 222 38.15 12.75 4.85
C LEU A 222 36.97 12.70 5.82
N THR A 223 36.70 13.83 6.46
CA THR A 223 35.54 14.00 7.33
C THR A 223 34.53 14.94 6.65
N LEU A 224 33.32 14.52 6.51
CA LEU A 224 32.26 15.27 5.82
C LEU A 224 30.92 15.12 6.52
N SER A 225 30.10 16.14 6.38
CA SER A 225 28.67 16.10 6.73
C SER A 225 27.88 15.78 5.48
N LEU A 226 26.98 14.82 5.57
CA LEU A 226 26.10 14.38 4.49
C LEU A 226 24.66 14.62 4.88
N ASN A 227 23.96 15.48 4.14
CA ASN A 227 22.52 15.69 4.30
C ASN A 227 21.78 14.98 3.17
N TYR A 228 20.82 14.11 3.54
CA TYR A 228 20.05 13.30 2.61
C TYR A 228 18.66 13.00 3.17
N LEU A 229 17.73 12.53 2.33
CA LEU A 229 16.42 12.10 2.77
C LEU A 229 16.49 10.68 3.33
N TYR A 230 15.96 10.51 4.53
CA TYR A 230 15.92 9.25 5.28
C TYR A 230 14.46 8.89 5.58
N THR A 231 14.12 7.61 5.49
CA THR A 231 12.79 7.13 5.89
C THR A 231 12.76 6.88 7.39
N ASP A 232 11.96 7.64 8.11
CA ASP A 232 11.78 7.52 9.56
C ASP A 232 10.90 6.31 9.96
N THR A 233 10.65 6.15 11.25
CA THR A 233 9.83 5.05 11.80
C THR A 233 8.35 5.15 11.41
N LEU A 234 7.89 6.33 10.97
CA LEU A 234 6.56 6.57 10.46
C LEU A 234 6.47 6.42 8.92
N ASN A 235 7.51 5.86 8.29
CA ASN A 235 7.63 5.75 6.83
C ASN A 235 7.55 7.10 6.09
N GLN A 236 7.98 8.19 6.72
CA GLN A 236 8.06 9.51 6.10
C GLN A 236 9.50 9.82 5.70
N LEU A 237 9.67 10.46 4.54
CA LEU A 237 10.97 10.96 4.10
C LEU A 237 11.28 12.27 4.84
N VAL A 238 12.27 12.23 5.72
CA VAL A 238 12.72 13.39 6.50
C VAL A 238 14.18 13.69 6.21
N PRO A 239 14.62 14.95 6.27
CA PRO A 239 16.03 15.30 6.15
C PRO A 239 16.83 14.72 7.30
N ARG A 240 17.95 14.05 6.98
CA ARG A 240 18.90 13.54 7.96
C ARG A 240 20.30 14.00 7.63
N THR A 241 21.06 14.35 8.66
CA THR A 241 22.46 14.74 8.53
C THR A 241 23.34 13.77 9.31
N ASP A 242 24.23 13.09 8.60
CA ASP A 242 25.21 12.17 9.18
C ASP A 242 26.62 12.71 8.96
N THR A 243 27.50 12.47 9.94
CA THR A 243 28.93 12.76 9.80
C THR A 243 29.65 11.48 9.39
N LEU A 244 30.31 11.54 8.23
CA LEU A 244 31.07 10.41 7.69
C LEU A 244 32.56 10.65 7.85
N ARG A 245 33.29 9.59 8.23
CA ARG A 245 34.75 9.53 8.27
C ARG A 245 35.23 8.48 7.27
N LEU A 246 35.81 8.93 6.19
CA LEU A 246 36.20 8.10 5.05
C LEU A 246 37.74 7.93 5.02
N ALA A 247 38.24 6.86 5.63
CA ALA A 247 39.65 6.51 5.57
C ALA A 247 39.97 5.75 4.28
N ALA A 248 41.05 6.12 3.58
CA ALA A 248 41.53 5.37 2.43
C ALA A 248 42.05 4.00 2.86
N LYS A 249 41.66 2.92 2.19
CA LYS A 249 42.28 1.62 2.43
C LYS A 249 43.73 1.65 1.95
N LYS A 250 44.67 1.37 2.85
CA LYS A 250 46.07 1.20 2.50
C LYS A 250 46.22 -0.07 1.65
N VAL A 251 46.61 0.06 0.42
CA VAL A 251 46.99 -1.09 -0.43
C VAL A 251 48.23 -1.71 0.21
N LYS A 252 48.13 -2.93 0.73
CA LYS A 252 49.33 -3.69 1.10
C LYS A 252 50.17 -3.85 -0.16
N LYS A 253 51.36 -3.20 -0.21
CA LYS A 253 52.36 -3.54 -1.22
C LYS A 253 52.72 -5.01 -0.98
N GLU A 254 52.40 -5.87 -1.96
CA GLU A 254 52.99 -7.22 -1.98
C GLU A 254 54.52 -7.04 -2.08
N GLU A 255 55.22 -7.50 -1.05
CA GLU A 255 56.67 -7.63 -1.13
C GLU A 255 56.99 -8.63 -2.24
N PRO A 256 57.90 -8.32 -3.16
CA PRO A 256 58.30 -9.28 -4.17
C PRO A 256 58.84 -10.52 -3.47
N LYS A 257 58.24 -11.67 -3.73
CA LYS A 257 58.77 -12.97 -3.29
C LYS A 257 60.16 -13.10 -3.81
N LYS A 258 61.17 -13.18 -2.89
CA LYS A 258 62.55 -13.53 -3.21
C LYS A 258 62.64 -14.97 -3.68
#